data_1445749f6452eef5252a27fd77f35354
#
_entry.id   1445749f6452eef5252a27fd77f35354
#
_cell.length_a   1.000
_cell.length_b   1.000
_cell.length_c   1.000
_cell.angle_alpha   90.00
_cell.angle_beta   90.00
_cell.angle_gamma   90.00
#
_symmetry.space_group_name_H-M   'P 1'
#
loop_
_entity.id
_entity.type
_entity.pdbx_description
1 polymer ?
#
loop_
_entity_poly.entity_id
_entity_poly.type
_entity_poly.pdbx_seq_one_letter_code
_entity_poly.pdbx_strand_id
1 'polypeptide(L)'
;LFELQMTYTPRVDDYVKWTDSLGRVTEGWVYFASEYYITIEIGVRCKDDENIADCPIHKKTHTLVVCYPQYWKELEYIKNRRDPIDIESYKSQEGRYVDIQ
;
A
#
# COMPACT_ATOMS: atom_id res chain seq x y z
N LEU A 1 8.82 10.15 25.58
CA LEU A 1 8.97 10.14 25.16
C LEU A 1 9.04 9.98 24.52
N PHE A 2 8.93 10.03 24.10
CA PHE A 2 9.09 9.89 23.43
C PHE A 2 9.14 9.63 22.52
N GLU A 3 9.03 9.93 22.25
CA GLU A 3 9.01 9.76 21.49
C GLU A 3 9.60 9.36 20.48
N LEU A 4 9.96 9.25 20.44
CA LEU A 4 10.72 8.73 19.62
C LEU A 4 10.13 7.74 18.86
N GLN A 5 9.06 7.91 18.51
CA GLN A 5 8.42 7.09 17.79
C GLN A 5 8.88 7.12 16.47
N MET A 6 9.06 6.05 15.82
CA MET A 6 9.42 5.97 14.51
C MET A 6 8.23 6.05 13.68
N THR A 7 8.06 7.09 12.97
CA THR A 7 6.92 7.25 12.08
C THR A 7 7.20 6.45 10.82
N TYR A 8 6.26 5.63 10.43
CA TYR A 8 6.38 4.85 9.21
C TYR A 8 6.49 5.78 7.99
N THR A 9 7.45 5.53 7.14
CA THR A 9 7.60 6.28 5.89
C THR A 9 7.23 5.35 4.74
N PRO A 10 6.12 5.61 4.09
CA PRO A 10 5.67 4.70 3.02
C PRO A 10 6.58 4.72 1.80
N ARG A 11 6.68 3.59 1.13
CA ARG A 11 7.48 3.43 -0.09
C ARG A 11 6.59 2.87 -1.19
N VAL A 12 6.96 3.09 -2.42
CA VAL A 12 6.27 2.50 -3.57
C VAL A 12 6.24 0.98 -3.40
N ASP A 13 5.12 0.39 -3.73
CA ASP A 13 4.85 -1.04 -3.63
C ASP A 13 4.58 -1.55 -2.22
N ASP A 14 4.53 -0.67 -1.24
CA ASP A 14 4.03 -1.06 0.08
C ASP A 14 2.51 -1.25 -0.02
N TYR A 15 2.00 -2.24 0.69
CA TYR A 15 0.56 -2.41 0.86
C TYR A 15 0.24 -1.86 2.23
N VAL A 16 -0.65 -0.89 2.29
CA VAL A 16 -0.93 -0.18 3.54
C VAL A 16 -2.42 -0.15 3.84
N LYS A 17 -2.72 -0.02 5.12
CA LYS A 17 -4.08 0.14 5.60
C LYS A 17 -4.14 1.50 6.29
N TRP A 18 -5.01 2.35 5.85
CA TRP A 18 -5.16 3.69 6.39
C TRP A 18 -6.49 3.78 7.13
N THR A 19 -6.40 4.00 8.43
CA THR A 19 -7.59 4.23 9.24
C THR A 19 -7.56 5.69 9.66
N ASP A 20 -8.48 6.48 9.14
CA ASP A 20 -8.46 7.92 9.41
C ASP A 20 -9.12 8.22 10.76
N SER A 21 -9.14 9.49 11.11
CA SER A 21 -9.66 9.90 12.42
C SER A 21 -11.15 9.64 12.57
N LEU A 22 -11.85 9.43 11.48
CA LEU A 22 -13.27 9.13 11.54
C LEU A 22 -13.51 7.61 11.51
N GLY A 23 -12.46 6.82 11.52
CA GLY A 23 -12.59 5.38 11.53
C GLY A 23 -12.78 4.77 10.15
N ARG A 24 -12.67 5.56 9.09
CA ARG A 24 -12.81 5.02 7.74
C ARG A 24 -11.53 4.32 7.34
N VAL A 25 -11.65 3.18 6.71
CA VAL A 25 -10.51 2.36 6.35
C VAL A 25 -10.32 2.34 4.84
N THR A 26 -9.10 2.59 4.41
CA THR A 26 -8.71 2.53 3.02
C THR A 26 -7.49 1.64 2.92
N GLU A 27 -7.50 0.68 2.02
CA GLU A 27 -6.35 -0.21 1.85
C GLU A 27 -5.92 -0.23 0.40
N GLY A 28 -4.64 -0.34 0.17
CA GLY A 28 -4.14 -0.45 -1.19
C GLY A 28 -2.66 -0.40 -1.25
N TRP A 29 -2.17 -0.37 -2.48
CA TRP A 29 -0.73 -0.34 -2.76
C TRP A 29 -0.28 1.10 -2.93
N VAL A 30 0.87 1.43 -2.36
CA VAL A 30 1.46 2.74 -2.60
C VAL A 30 1.93 2.78 -4.05
N TYR A 31 1.35 3.67 -4.82
CA TYR A 31 1.61 3.77 -6.24
C TYR A 31 2.72 4.80 -6.53
N PHE A 32 2.69 5.90 -5.83
CA PHE A 32 3.67 6.99 -5.97
C PHE A 32 4.05 7.46 -4.57
N ALA A 33 5.31 7.75 -4.38
CA ALA A 33 5.77 8.23 -3.09
C ALA A 33 6.79 9.35 -3.25
N SER A 34 6.62 10.40 -2.50
CA SER A 34 7.59 11.50 -2.44
C SER A 34 7.58 12.03 -1.01
N GLU A 35 8.41 13.00 -0.73
CA GLU A 35 8.42 13.61 0.60
C GLU A 35 7.18 14.48 0.81
N TYR A 36 6.46 14.81 -0.23
CA TYR A 36 5.32 15.72 -0.15
C TYR A 36 3.98 14.98 -0.03
N TYR A 37 3.89 13.78 -0.55
CA TYR A 37 2.68 12.97 -0.42
C TYR A 37 2.92 11.59 -1.04
N ILE A 38 2.00 10.67 -0.75
CA ILE A 38 1.96 9.41 -1.45
C ILE A 38 0.59 9.25 -2.08
N THR A 39 0.47 8.36 -3.05
CA THR A 39 -0.83 7.96 -3.54
C THR A 39 -1.01 6.48 -3.28
N ILE A 40 -2.23 6.10 -2.93
CA ILE A 40 -2.57 4.72 -2.63
C ILE A 40 -3.57 4.27 -3.68
N GLU A 41 -3.22 3.21 -4.39
CA GLU A 41 -4.11 2.68 -5.42
C GLU A 41 -5.11 1.74 -4.78
N ILE A 42 -6.38 2.10 -4.84
CA ILE A 42 -7.42 1.34 -4.18
C ILE A 42 -8.29 0.57 -5.16
N GLY A 43 -8.07 0.73 -6.44
CA GLY A 43 -8.83 -0.04 -7.41
C GLY A 43 -8.37 0.21 -8.83
N VAL A 44 -8.63 -0.75 -9.70
CA VAL A 44 -8.34 -0.64 -11.11
C VAL A 44 -9.60 -1.06 -11.85
N ARG A 45 -10.03 -0.29 -12.82
CA ARG A 45 -11.22 -0.60 -13.59
C ARG A 45 -10.92 -0.54 -15.05
N CYS A 46 -11.67 -1.27 -15.84
CA CYS A 46 -11.57 -1.18 -17.28
C CYS A 46 -12.68 -0.27 -17.79
N LYS A 47 -12.35 0.65 -18.65
CA LYS A 47 -13.32 1.61 -19.16
C LYS A 47 -14.48 0.94 -19.89
N ASP A 48 -14.22 -0.20 -20.48
CA ASP A 48 -15.24 -0.89 -21.25
C ASP A 48 -15.96 -1.97 -20.46
N ASP A 49 -15.80 -1.98 -19.16
CA ASP A 49 -16.42 -2.99 -18.31
C ASP A 49 -15.93 -4.40 -18.62
N GLU A 50 -14.78 -4.50 -19.22
CA GLU A 50 -14.22 -5.81 -19.48
C GLU A 50 -13.50 -6.33 -18.26
N ASN A 51 -13.22 -7.62 -18.28
CA ASN A 51 -12.43 -8.22 -17.22
C ASN A 51 -11.09 -7.51 -17.16
N ILE A 52 -10.65 -7.16 -15.95
CA ILE A 52 -9.40 -6.45 -15.77
C ILE A 52 -8.23 -7.21 -16.38
N ALA A 53 -8.24 -8.51 -16.31
CA ALA A 53 -7.14 -9.31 -16.84
C ALA A 53 -7.03 -9.19 -18.35
N ASP A 54 -8.13 -8.95 -19.04
CA ASP A 54 -8.16 -8.83 -20.48
C ASP A 54 -8.14 -7.40 -20.99
N CYS A 55 -8.11 -6.46 -20.09
CA CYS A 55 -8.23 -5.05 -20.46
C CYS A 55 -6.90 -4.50 -20.92
N PRO A 56 -6.84 -3.84 -22.06
CA PRO A 56 -5.59 -3.21 -22.49
C PRO A 56 -5.18 -2.13 -21.50
N ILE A 57 -3.91 -1.96 -21.33
CA ILE A 57 -3.39 -0.98 -20.37
C ILE A 57 -3.95 0.41 -20.60
N HIS A 58 -4.08 0.84 -21.83
CA HIS A 58 -4.56 2.19 -22.12
C HIS A 58 -6.04 2.40 -21.76
N LYS A 59 -6.76 1.33 -21.49
CA LYS A 59 -8.15 1.41 -21.05
C LYS A 59 -8.35 1.21 -19.58
N LYS A 60 -7.30 0.94 -18.86
CA LYS A 60 -7.41 0.77 -17.42
C LYS A 60 -7.45 2.11 -16.72
N THR A 61 -8.29 2.20 -15.71
CA THR A 61 -8.38 3.40 -14.87
C THR A 61 -8.00 3.03 -13.45
N HIS A 62 -7.06 3.74 -12.90
CA HIS A 62 -6.57 3.49 -11.54
C HIS A 62 -7.18 4.54 -10.62
N THR A 63 -7.73 4.09 -9.51
CA THR A 63 -8.28 5.00 -8.52
C THR A 63 -7.23 5.20 -7.44
N LEU A 64 -6.79 6.42 -7.27
CA LEU A 64 -5.74 6.76 -6.33
C LEU A 64 -6.25 7.72 -5.27
N VAL A 65 -5.78 7.51 -4.06
CA VAL A 65 -6.09 8.39 -2.93
C VAL A 65 -4.80 9.03 -2.48
N VAL A 66 -4.81 10.33 -2.29
CA VAL A 66 -3.63 11.06 -1.83
C VAL A 66 -3.56 11.04 -0.32
N CYS A 67 -2.38 10.74 0.22
CA CYS A 67 -2.18 10.77 1.66
C CYS A 67 -0.97 11.65 1.97
N TYR A 68 -1.19 12.71 2.71
CA TYR A 68 -0.15 13.69 3.03
C TYR A 68 0.67 13.24 4.25
N PRO A 69 1.89 13.72 4.39
CA PRO A 69 2.77 13.23 5.46
C PRO A 69 2.22 13.34 6.87
N GLN A 70 1.39 14.35 7.13
CA GLN A 70 0.84 14.49 8.47
C GLN A 70 -0.12 13.34 8.83
N TYR A 71 -0.55 12.56 7.83
CA TYR A 71 -1.44 11.44 8.07
C TYR A 71 -0.72 10.09 8.00
N TRP A 72 0.59 10.10 7.72
CA TRP A 72 1.30 8.83 7.59
C TRP A 72 1.31 8.04 8.89
N LYS A 73 1.16 8.72 10.02
CA LYS A 73 1.08 8.04 11.30
C LYS A 73 -0.18 7.20 11.44
N GLU A 74 -1.15 7.42 10.56
CA GLU A 74 -2.40 6.66 10.56
C GLU A 74 -2.30 5.42 9.67
N LEU A 75 -1.19 5.24 8.97
CA LEU A 75 -1.00 4.12 8.09
C LEU A 75 -0.41 2.93 8.82
N GLU A 76 -0.91 1.76 8.48
CA GLU A 76 -0.33 0.52 8.97
C GLU A 76 0.33 -0.18 7.79
N TYR A 77 1.61 -0.47 7.91
CA TYR A 77 2.34 -1.20 6.89
C TYR A 77 1.97 -2.67 6.96
N ILE A 78 1.60 -3.27 5.84
CA ILE A 78 1.25 -4.69 5.80
C ILE A 78 2.37 -5.50 5.15
N LYS A 79 2.78 -5.10 3.96
CA LYS A 79 3.82 -5.83 3.23
C LYS A 79 4.31 -5.00 2.06
N ASN A 80 5.40 -5.41 1.47
CA ASN A 80 5.90 -4.78 0.24
C ASN A 80 6.08 -5.88 -0.79
N ARG A 81 5.54 -5.67 -1.97
CA ARG A 81 5.54 -6.74 -2.99
C ARG A 81 6.92 -7.07 -3.53
N ARG A 82 7.87 -6.18 -3.33
CA ARG A 82 9.20 -6.38 -3.85
C ARG A 82 10.24 -6.73 -2.80
N ASP A 83 9.84 -6.83 -1.56
CA ASP A 83 10.78 -7.01 -0.47
C ASP A 83 10.74 -8.43 0.07
N PRO A 84 11.67 -9.28 -0.29
CA PRO A 84 11.66 -10.65 0.19
C PRO A 84 11.91 -10.77 1.68
N ILE A 85 12.50 -9.76 2.28
CA ILE A 85 12.75 -9.77 3.70
C ILE A 85 11.46 -9.78 4.47
N ASP A 86 10.45 -9.14 3.96
CA ASP A 86 9.17 -9.15 4.64
C ASP A 86 8.60 -10.55 4.67
N ILE A 87 8.76 -11.31 3.62
CA ILE A 87 8.28 -12.66 3.58
C ILE A 87 9.03 -13.49 4.57
N GLU A 88 10.32 -13.29 4.69
CA GLU A 88 11.13 -13.98 5.62
C GLU A 88 10.71 -13.71 7.04
N SER A 89 10.37 -12.51 7.34
CA SER A 89 9.99 -12.18 8.68
C SER A 89 8.73 -12.88 9.07
N TYR A 90 7.80 -13.06 8.16
CA TYR A 90 6.62 -13.75 8.46
C TYR A 90 6.86 -15.22 8.62
N LYS A 91 7.72 -15.79 7.80
CA LYS A 91 7.94 -17.12 7.86
C LYS A 91 8.70 -17.53 9.02
N SER A 92 9.63 -16.80 9.40
CA SER A 92 10.41 -17.15 10.48
C SER A 92 9.73 -17.05 11.70
N GLN A 93 8.79 -16.56 11.63
CA GLN A 93 8.10 -16.63 12.75
C GLN A 93 7.26 -17.70 12.50
N GLU A 94 8.04 -18.27 11.52
CA GLU A 94 7.92 -18.57 10.96
C GLU A 94 7.78 -18.88 10.37
N GLY A 95 7.67 -19.16 9.95
CA GLY A 95 7.89 -19.06 9.10
C GLY A 95 7.47 -19.03 8.18
N ARG A 96 7.05 -18.73 7.59
CA ARG A 96 6.97 -18.29 6.55
C ARG A 96 6.93 -17.95 5.57
N TYR A 97 6.92 -18.12 5.14
CA TYR A 97 7.06 -17.35 4.14
C TYR A 97 6.96 -17.74 3.04
N VAL A 98 6.66 -17.83 2.78
CA VAL A 98 6.71 -17.75 1.82
C VAL A 98 6.44 -17.63 0.92
N ASP A 99 6.51 -17.68 0.47
CA ASP A 99 6.42 -17.20 -0.34
C ASP A 99 6.08 -16.78 -0.98
N ILE A 100 6.43 -16.38 -1.37
CA ILE A 100 6.26 -15.63 -1.87
C ILE A 100 6.02 -15.53 -2.61
N GLN A 101 6.02 -15.48 -2.86
CA GLN A 101 5.76 -14.98 -3.53
C GLN A 101 5.38 -14.73 -3.92
#